data_acfda201cdd8a09c55085f848e72c042
#
_entry.id   acfda201cdd8a09c55085f848e72c042
#
_cell.length_a   1.000
_cell.length_b   1.000
_cell.length_c   1.000
_cell.angle_alpha   90.00
_cell.angle_beta   90.00
_cell.angle_gamma   90.00
#
_symmetry.space_group_name_H-M   'P 1'
#
loop_
_entity.id
_entity.type
_entity.pdbx_description
1 polymer ?
#
loop_
_entity_poly.entity_id
_entity_poly.type
_entity_poly.pdbx_seq_one_letter_code
_entity_poly.pdbx_strand_id
1 'polypeptide(L)'
;MSERLRGTKGVSLTIVVAVAVLSIVAFVSLPLATAAQGKSIVQMVRAAKTPADQRAIAAVFEKEAQAAQQKAKEHSQLKDVYATQPDMQTMVSHCDMLVKQYQQIATELTAMAEMHKKMAGMGGMGAMTR
;
A
#
# COMPACT_ATOMS: atom_id res chain seq x y z
N MET A 1 -45.19 -21.72 -53.66
CA MET A 1 -45.98 -21.78 -52.40
C MET A 1 -45.06 -21.24 -51.30
N SER A 2 -45.12 -19.97 -51.10
CA SER A 2 -45.99 -19.21 -50.19
C SER A 2 -45.62 -19.43 -48.74
N GLU A 3 -45.06 -18.33 -48.22
CA GLU A 3 -45.41 -17.63 -46.98
C GLU A 3 -44.83 -18.21 -45.67
N ARG A 4 -44.35 -17.43 -44.73
CA ARG A 4 -44.78 -16.08 -44.25
C ARG A 4 -43.71 -15.49 -43.35
N LEU A 5 -43.39 -14.24 -43.60
CA LEU A 5 -42.83 -13.28 -42.64
C LEU A 5 -43.84 -12.99 -41.52
N ARG A 6 -43.36 -12.95 -40.25
CA ARG A 6 -43.94 -12.16 -39.15
C ARG A 6 -42.99 -12.38 -37.94
N GLY A 7 -42.48 -11.47 -37.26
CA GLY A 7 -42.74 -10.06 -37.01
C GLY A 7 -41.98 -9.78 -35.72
N THR A 8 -40.83 -9.12 -35.79
CA THR A 8 -40.11 -8.62 -34.60
C THR A 8 -40.88 -7.45 -34.06
N LYS A 9 -41.59 -7.68 -32.96
CA LYS A 9 -42.23 -6.60 -32.20
C LYS A 9 -41.17 -5.71 -31.63
N GLY A 10 -41.19 -4.43 -32.01
CA GLY A 10 -40.25 -3.40 -31.56
C GLY A 10 -40.20 -3.29 -30.03
N VAL A 11 -39.04 -3.53 -29.51
CA VAL A 11 -38.70 -3.12 -28.17
C VAL A 11 -38.57 -1.61 -28.22
N SER A 12 -39.46 -0.95 -27.47
CA SER A 12 -39.63 0.50 -27.52
C SER A 12 -38.31 1.21 -27.20
N LEU A 13 -37.86 2.05 -28.13
CA LEU A 13 -36.62 2.86 -28.02
C LEU A 13 -36.57 3.74 -26.76
N THR A 14 -37.72 3.97 -26.13
CA THR A 14 -37.85 4.75 -24.90
C THR A 14 -37.28 4.05 -23.67
N ILE A 15 -37.21 2.71 -23.61
CA ILE A 15 -36.66 1.99 -22.45
C ILE A 15 -35.13 2.02 -22.45
N VAL A 16 -34.52 2.03 -23.65
CA VAL A 16 -33.04 2.04 -23.77
C VAL A 16 -32.43 3.38 -23.35
N VAL A 17 -33.13 4.49 -23.61
CA VAL A 17 -32.65 5.83 -23.22
C VAL A 17 -32.76 6.06 -21.71
N ALA A 18 -33.78 5.49 -21.04
CA ALA A 18 -33.93 5.66 -19.58
C ALA A 18 -32.86 4.93 -18.76
N VAL A 19 -32.36 3.79 -19.25
CA VAL A 19 -31.28 3.03 -18.56
C VAL A 19 -29.92 3.69 -18.74
N ALA A 20 -29.67 4.35 -19.88
CA ALA A 20 -28.41 5.04 -20.13
C ALA A 20 -28.24 6.32 -19.30
N VAL A 21 -29.31 7.02 -18.97
CA VAL A 21 -29.25 8.27 -18.18
C VAL A 21 -29.04 7.99 -16.68
N LEU A 22 -29.54 6.86 -16.15
CA LEU A 22 -29.31 6.50 -14.73
C LEU A 22 -27.87 6.03 -14.45
N SER A 23 -27.13 5.58 -15.47
CA SER A 23 -25.77 5.11 -15.30
C SER A 23 -24.72 6.24 -15.22
N ILE A 24 -25.06 7.45 -15.61
CA ILE A 24 -24.12 8.60 -15.62
C ILE A 24 -24.06 9.34 -14.27
N VAL A 25 -25.12 9.24 -13.46
CA VAL A 25 -25.19 9.97 -12.18
C VAL A 25 -24.43 9.27 -11.05
N ALA A 26 -24.13 7.97 -11.18
CA ALA A 26 -23.42 7.20 -10.16
C ALA A 26 -21.87 7.37 -10.18
N PHE A 27 -21.32 8.10 -11.15
CA PHE A 27 -19.85 8.21 -11.32
C PHE A 27 -19.22 9.50 -10.78
N VAL A 28 -20.00 10.39 -10.17
CA VAL A 28 -19.51 11.73 -9.74
C VAL A 28 -19.32 11.83 -8.22
N SER A 29 -19.45 10.73 -7.48
CA SER A 29 -19.23 10.75 -6.03
C SER A 29 -18.16 9.76 -5.59
N LEU A 30 -17.02 9.70 -6.32
CA LEU A 30 -15.79 9.28 -5.69
C LEU A 30 -15.35 10.45 -4.79
N PRO A 31 -15.35 10.30 -3.46
CA PRO A 31 -14.62 11.26 -2.66
C PRO A 31 -13.18 11.20 -3.18
N LEU A 32 -12.68 12.34 -3.69
CA LEU A 32 -11.23 12.53 -3.67
C LEU A 32 -10.87 12.27 -2.20
N ALA A 33 -10.34 11.09 -1.91
CA ALA A 33 -9.55 10.87 -0.74
C ALA A 33 -8.38 11.86 -0.89
N THR A 34 -8.58 13.07 -0.38
CA THR A 34 -7.49 13.94 0.00
C THR A 34 -6.71 13.08 0.96
N ALA A 35 -5.67 12.41 0.44
CA ALA A 35 -4.64 11.83 1.27
C ALA A 35 -4.25 12.99 2.19
N ALA A 36 -4.69 12.92 3.44
CA ALA A 36 -4.14 13.76 4.48
C ALA A 36 -2.64 13.49 4.39
N GLN A 37 -1.91 14.46 3.81
CA GLN A 37 -0.46 14.38 3.71
C GLN A 37 0.03 14.41 5.16
N GLY A 38 0.18 13.23 5.75
CA GLY A 38 0.77 13.07 7.06
C GLY A 38 2.13 13.75 7.04
N LYS A 39 2.51 14.35 8.17
CA LYS A 39 3.84 14.95 8.30
C LYS A 39 4.88 13.94 7.83
N SER A 40 5.83 14.37 7.00
CA SER A 40 6.93 13.50 6.61
C SER A 40 7.72 13.08 7.85
N ILE A 41 8.38 11.93 7.81
CA ILE A 41 9.23 11.45 8.92
C ILE A 41 10.27 12.52 9.30
N VAL A 42 10.80 13.25 8.34
CA VAL A 42 11.73 14.36 8.59
C VAL A 42 11.10 15.47 9.43
N GLN A 43 9.86 15.84 9.12
CA GLN A 43 9.11 16.84 9.89
C GLN A 43 8.77 16.33 11.29
N MET A 44 8.42 15.06 11.44
CA MET A 44 8.18 14.43 12.74
C MET A 44 9.43 14.44 13.61
N VAL A 45 10.58 14.04 13.06
CA VAL A 45 11.86 14.05 13.78
C VAL A 45 12.27 15.45 14.20
N ARG A 46 12.15 16.46 13.30
CA ARG A 46 12.48 17.84 13.62
C ARG A 46 11.58 18.45 14.71
N ALA A 47 10.32 18.04 14.78
CA ALA A 47 9.34 18.55 15.74
C ALA A 47 9.32 17.77 17.05
N ALA A 48 9.93 16.61 17.13
CA ALA A 48 9.85 15.71 18.27
C ALA A 48 10.47 16.31 19.53
N LYS A 49 9.68 16.42 20.61
CA LYS A 49 10.09 16.96 21.91
C LYS A 49 9.65 16.10 23.08
N THR A 50 8.72 15.17 22.87
CA THR A 50 8.07 14.40 23.92
C THR A 50 8.25 12.89 23.71
N PRO A 51 8.12 12.08 24.78
CA PRO A 51 8.07 10.63 24.64
C PRO A 51 6.97 10.14 23.69
N ALA A 52 5.85 10.86 23.60
CA ALA A 52 4.77 10.53 22.66
C ALA A 52 5.22 10.74 21.20
N ASP A 53 5.95 11.82 20.91
CA ASP A 53 6.50 12.06 19.58
C ASP A 53 7.48 10.94 19.18
N GLN A 54 8.34 10.51 20.10
CA GLN A 54 9.28 9.41 19.86
C GLN A 54 8.56 8.10 19.56
N ARG A 55 7.47 7.79 20.26
CA ARG A 55 6.64 6.60 19.97
C ARG A 55 5.97 6.70 18.60
N ALA A 56 5.49 7.90 18.23
CA ALA A 56 4.88 8.11 16.92
C ALA A 56 5.89 7.89 15.77
N ILE A 57 7.14 8.35 15.94
CA ILE A 57 8.22 8.12 14.98
C ILE A 57 8.55 6.62 14.90
N ALA A 58 8.68 5.94 16.06
CA ALA A 58 8.92 4.50 16.09
C ALA A 58 7.86 3.72 15.30
N ALA A 59 6.58 4.07 15.46
CA ALA A 59 5.48 3.43 14.75
C ALA A 59 5.57 3.61 13.21
N VAL A 60 6.07 4.76 12.73
CA VAL A 60 6.33 4.96 11.30
C VAL A 60 7.41 4.01 10.80
N PHE A 61 8.55 3.92 11.50
CA PHE A 61 9.63 3.00 11.13
C PHE A 61 9.21 1.54 11.18
N GLU A 62 8.40 1.14 12.15
CA GLU A 62 7.83 -0.22 12.21
C GLU A 62 6.97 -0.54 10.99
N LYS A 63 6.11 0.40 10.59
CA LYS A 63 5.27 0.25 9.39
C LYS A 63 6.12 0.12 8.12
N GLU A 64 7.17 0.92 7.98
CA GLU A 64 8.10 0.85 6.85
C GLU A 64 8.89 -0.47 6.85
N ALA A 65 9.31 -0.96 8.03
CA ALA A 65 9.96 -2.26 8.17
C ALA A 65 9.04 -3.41 7.71
N GLN A 66 7.77 -3.39 8.11
CA GLN A 66 6.78 -4.36 7.66
C GLN A 66 6.56 -4.30 6.14
N ALA A 67 6.51 -3.10 5.56
CA ALA A 67 6.41 -2.93 4.11
C ALA A 67 7.64 -3.50 3.37
N ALA A 68 8.84 -3.30 3.90
CA ALA A 68 10.06 -3.89 3.35
C ALA A 68 10.05 -5.43 3.45
N GLN A 69 9.61 -6.01 4.58
CA GLN A 69 9.43 -7.46 4.71
C GLN A 69 8.45 -8.01 3.69
N GLN A 70 7.33 -7.30 3.45
CA GLN A 70 6.37 -7.70 2.43
C GLN A 70 6.98 -7.68 1.03
N LYS A 71 7.81 -6.68 0.69
CA LYS A 71 8.54 -6.62 -0.57
C LYS A 71 9.54 -7.78 -0.73
N ALA A 72 10.27 -8.13 0.33
CA ALA A 72 11.13 -9.31 0.32
C ALA A 72 10.34 -10.59 0.01
N LYS A 73 9.16 -10.77 0.62
CA LYS A 73 8.30 -11.91 0.37
C LYS A 73 7.77 -11.95 -1.07
N GLU A 74 7.33 -10.81 -1.62
CA GLU A 74 6.88 -10.70 -3.01
C GLU A 74 7.99 -11.11 -3.99
N HIS A 75 9.23 -10.62 -3.79
CA HIS A 75 10.35 -10.99 -4.65
C HIS A 75 10.78 -12.45 -4.47
N SER A 76 10.62 -13.04 -3.28
CA SER A 76 10.82 -14.48 -3.09
C SER A 76 9.83 -15.31 -3.92
N GLN A 77 8.55 -14.93 -3.90
CA GLN A 77 7.54 -15.60 -4.72
C GLN A 77 7.79 -15.44 -6.22
N LEU A 78 8.18 -14.24 -6.67
CA LEU A 78 8.56 -14.00 -8.07
C LEU A 78 9.76 -14.83 -8.48
N LYS A 79 10.78 -14.96 -7.62
CA LYS A 79 11.93 -15.84 -7.84
C LYS A 79 11.50 -17.28 -8.11
N ASP A 80 10.58 -17.80 -7.29
CA ASP A 80 10.10 -19.18 -7.45
C ASP A 80 9.34 -19.36 -8.77
N VAL A 81 8.52 -18.38 -9.18
CA VAL A 81 7.82 -18.39 -10.47
C VAL A 81 8.81 -18.34 -11.64
N TYR A 82 9.80 -17.44 -11.61
CA TYR A 82 10.80 -17.33 -12.67
C TYR A 82 11.67 -18.60 -12.78
N ALA A 83 11.96 -19.27 -11.66
CA ALA A 83 12.73 -20.51 -11.67
C ALA A 83 12.07 -21.65 -12.45
N THR A 84 10.75 -21.60 -12.66
CA THR A 84 10.01 -22.60 -13.45
C THR A 84 9.96 -22.27 -14.95
N GLN A 85 10.46 -21.10 -15.37
CA GLN A 85 10.37 -20.62 -16.75
C GLN A 85 11.73 -20.77 -17.45
N PRO A 86 11.77 -21.20 -18.72
CA PRO A 86 13.01 -21.25 -19.49
C PRO A 86 13.58 -19.83 -19.66
N ASP A 87 14.89 -19.72 -19.69
CA ASP A 87 15.66 -18.49 -19.97
C ASP A 87 15.46 -17.32 -18.98
N MET A 88 14.84 -17.56 -17.80
CA MET A 88 14.60 -16.54 -16.77
C MET A 88 15.65 -16.50 -15.65
N GLN A 89 16.81 -17.16 -15.81
CA GLN A 89 17.83 -17.24 -14.75
C GLN A 89 18.34 -15.87 -14.28
N THR A 90 18.41 -14.89 -15.18
CA THR A 90 18.79 -13.51 -14.82
C THR A 90 17.74 -12.88 -13.88
N MET A 91 16.43 -13.11 -14.12
CA MET A 91 15.36 -12.62 -13.26
C MET A 91 15.37 -13.31 -11.88
N VAL A 92 15.66 -14.61 -11.82
CA VAL A 92 15.84 -15.35 -10.56
C VAL A 92 16.94 -14.69 -9.72
N SER A 93 18.11 -14.46 -10.31
CA SER A 93 19.25 -13.82 -9.63
C SER A 93 18.92 -12.40 -9.16
N HIS A 94 18.20 -11.64 -9.98
CA HIS A 94 17.79 -10.28 -9.63
C HIS A 94 16.80 -10.27 -8.46
N CYS A 95 15.80 -11.15 -8.47
CA CYS A 95 14.85 -11.29 -7.35
C CYS A 95 15.57 -11.72 -6.06
N ASP A 96 16.53 -12.65 -6.12
CA ASP A 96 17.31 -13.06 -4.95
C ASP A 96 18.10 -11.90 -4.32
N MET A 97 18.68 -11.04 -5.16
CA MET A 97 19.34 -9.83 -4.69
C MET A 97 18.37 -8.85 -4.01
N LEU A 98 17.18 -8.64 -4.60
CA LEU A 98 16.15 -7.76 -4.03
C LEU A 98 15.61 -8.31 -2.70
N VAL A 99 15.43 -9.63 -2.57
CA VAL A 99 15.06 -10.24 -1.28
C VAL A 99 16.05 -9.85 -0.19
N LYS A 100 17.33 -10.02 -0.43
CA LYS A 100 18.41 -9.68 0.54
C LYS A 100 18.41 -8.19 0.89
N GLN A 101 18.27 -7.31 -0.11
CA GLN A 101 18.23 -5.87 0.11
C GLN A 101 17.01 -5.45 0.95
N TYR A 102 15.82 -5.94 0.64
CA TYR A 102 14.63 -5.61 1.41
C TYR A 102 14.66 -6.19 2.84
N GLN A 103 15.25 -7.36 3.05
CA GLN A 103 15.48 -7.91 4.40
C GLN A 103 16.42 -7.03 5.21
N GLN A 104 17.50 -6.53 4.61
CA GLN A 104 18.41 -5.61 5.27
C GLN A 104 17.73 -4.28 5.60
N ILE A 105 16.97 -3.68 4.65
CA ILE A 105 16.19 -2.47 4.90
C ILE A 105 15.24 -2.67 6.07
N ALA A 106 14.52 -3.79 6.13
CA ALA A 106 13.60 -4.10 7.23
C ALA A 106 14.32 -4.17 8.58
N THR A 107 15.51 -4.77 8.62
CA THR A 107 16.34 -4.86 9.82
C THR A 107 16.76 -3.47 10.31
N GLU A 108 17.25 -2.62 9.44
CA GLU A 108 17.68 -1.26 9.79
C GLU A 108 16.51 -0.39 10.27
N LEU A 109 15.36 -0.47 9.58
CA LEU A 109 14.15 0.26 10.00
C LEU A 109 13.63 -0.22 11.36
N THR A 110 13.72 -1.51 11.65
CA THR A 110 13.39 -2.06 12.96
C THR A 110 14.34 -1.52 14.05
N ALA A 111 15.63 -1.47 13.76
CA ALA A 111 16.62 -0.90 14.69
C ALA A 111 16.35 0.60 14.97
N MET A 112 15.97 1.38 13.94
CA MET A 112 15.56 2.77 14.13
C MET A 112 14.31 2.89 15.01
N ALA A 113 13.30 2.05 14.80
CA ALA A 113 12.10 2.02 15.64
C ALA A 113 12.46 1.75 17.12
N GLU A 114 13.32 0.78 17.39
CA GLU A 114 13.75 0.44 18.74
C GLU A 114 14.55 1.58 19.40
N MET A 115 15.39 2.29 18.66
CA MET A 115 16.08 3.49 19.17
C MET A 115 15.08 4.57 19.61
N HIS A 116 14.06 4.86 18.83
CA HIS A 116 13.03 5.82 19.19
C HIS A 116 12.18 5.36 20.38
N LYS A 117 11.89 4.07 20.52
CA LYS A 117 11.24 3.51 21.71
C LYS A 117 12.09 3.71 22.98
N LYS A 118 13.39 3.46 22.89
CA LYS A 118 14.32 3.71 24.02
C LYS A 118 14.34 5.19 24.40
N MET A 119 14.38 6.10 23.45
CA MET A 119 14.30 7.54 23.72
C MET A 119 12.98 7.92 24.41
N ALA A 120 11.87 7.31 24.02
CA ALA A 120 10.56 7.48 24.66
C ALA A 120 10.56 6.99 26.12
N GLY A 121 11.26 5.89 26.42
CA GLY A 121 11.40 5.35 27.78
C GLY A 121 12.27 6.23 28.67
N MET A 122 13.39 6.72 28.17
CA MET A 122 14.31 7.60 28.93
C MET A 122 13.70 8.96 29.26
N GLY A 123 12.89 9.53 28.35
CA GLY A 123 12.19 10.80 28.60
C GLY A 123 11.11 10.70 29.69
N GLY A 124 10.55 9.50 29.93
CA GLY A 124 9.59 9.25 31.01
C GLY A 124 10.22 9.20 32.38
N MET A 125 11.47 8.74 32.52
CA MET A 125 12.16 8.65 33.81
C MET A 125 12.63 10.02 34.36
N GLY A 126 12.93 10.98 33.49
CA GLY A 126 13.31 12.34 33.90
C GLY A 126 12.16 13.20 34.45
N ALA A 127 10.91 12.82 34.16
CA ALA A 127 9.72 13.54 34.65
C ALA A 127 9.27 13.10 36.07
N MET A 128 9.77 11.98 36.58
CA MET A 128 9.41 11.48 37.92
C MET A 128 10.34 11.97 39.05
N THR A 129 11.38 12.73 38.72
CA THR A 129 12.38 13.21 39.71
C THR A 129 12.33 14.72 39.99
N ARG A 130 11.13 15.34 39.80
CA ARG A 130 10.91 16.74 40.23
C ARG A 130 9.72 16.83 41.16
#